data_a5d325b347de2934512be2b4bee44888
#
_entry.id   a5d325b347de2934512be2b4bee44888
#
_cell.length_a   1.000
_cell.length_b   1.000
_cell.length_c   1.000
_cell.angle_alpha   90.00
_cell.angle_beta   90.00
_cell.angle_gamma   90.00
#
_symmetry.space_group_name_H-M   'P 1'
#
loop_
_entity.id
_entity.type
_entity.pdbx_description
1 polymer ?
#
loop_
_entity_poly.entity_id
_entity_poly.type
_entity_poly.pdbx_seq_one_letter_code
_entity_poly.pdbx_strand_id
1 'polypeptide(L)'
;RFPSHVVQILTSTVVECQRAKLRKTAFEYASMLMRPEYRDQVAPAYKKKIELLVRKPDRDAMVEDEEPVVPCVHCGAPGSESELQCHSCKNQVPFCVATGLRMVRAEWSQCPVCRFPCRLEPFLRTLELDKTCPMCSQEVAPGALELTDPDRILVKQTATR
;
A
#
# COMPACT_ATOMS: atom_id res chain seq x y z
N ARG A 1 -10.71 21.87 -2.83
CA ARG A 1 -9.32 22.35 -2.97
C ARG A 1 -9.11 23.50 -2.00
N PHE A 2 -7.99 23.50 -1.25
CA PHE A 2 -7.63 24.54 -0.27
C PHE A 2 -6.37 25.27 -0.75
N PRO A 3 -6.46 26.15 -1.74
CA PRO A 3 -5.28 26.78 -2.37
C PRO A 3 -4.43 27.58 -1.38
N SER A 4 -5.03 28.20 -0.37
CA SER A 4 -4.34 28.97 0.67
C SER A 4 -3.47 28.13 1.61
N HIS A 5 -3.69 26.82 1.68
CA HIS A 5 -2.96 25.92 2.59
C HIS A 5 -2.03 24.94 1.88
N VAL A 6 -1.98 24.97 0.55
CA VAL A 6 -1.19 24.00 -0.26
C VAL A 6 0.26 23.95 0.21
N VAL A 7 0.92 25.09 0.38
CA VAL A 7 2.34 25.14 0.75
C VAL A 7 2.56 24.60 2.17
N GLN A 8 1.66 24.88 3.12
CA GLN A 8 1.76 24.34 4.48
C GLN A 8 1.54 22.82 4.49
N ILE A 9 0.53 22.35 3.77
CA ILE A 9 0.23 20.91 3.66
C ILE A 9 1.42 20.16 3.05
N LEU A 10 1.91 20.62 1.91
CA LEU A 10 3.06 20.01 1.24
C LEU A 10 4.33 20.04 2.11
N THR A 11 4.59 21.14 2.81
CA THR A 11 5.74 21.26 3.72
C THR A 11 5.64 20.25 4.85
N SER A 12 4.48 20.12 5.50
CA SER A 12 4.24 19.13 6.54
C SER A 12 4.37 17.70 6.00
N THR A 13 3.83 17.45 4.82
CA THR A 13 3.95 16.14 4.15
C THR A 13 5.41 15.76 3.90
N VAL A 14 6.24 16.67 3.38
CA VAL A 14 7.68 16.41 3.19
C VAL A 14 8.36 16.06 4.51
N VAL A 15 8.06 16.76 5.59
CA VAL A 15 8.64 16.51 6.91
C VAL A 15 8.24 15.12 7.43
N GLU A 16 6.96 14.78 7.33
CA GLU A 16 6.47 13.48 7.81
C GLU A 16 6.96 12.31 6.93
N CYS A 17 7.01 12.49 5.61
CA CYS A 17 7.62 11.50 4.72
C CYS A 17 9.09 11.24 5.05
N GLN A 18 9.85 12.30 5.38
CA GLN A 18 11.24 12.14 5.83
C GLN A 18 11.36 11.39 7.17
N ARG A 19 10.48 11.68 8.12
CA ARG A 19 10.44 10.94 9.41
C ARG A 19 10.10 9.48 9.21
N ALA A 20 9.16 9.21 8.30
CA ALA A 20 8.75 7.86 7.94
C ALA A 20 9.74 7.14 7.01
N LYS A 21 10.87 7.78 6.63
CA LYS A 21 11.87 7.27 5.67
C LYS A 21 11.34 7.04 4.25
N LEU A 22 10.19 7.61 3.90
CA LEU A 22 9.60 7.59 2.55
C LEU A 22 10.32 8.62 1.66
N ARG A 23 11.55 8.31 1.26
CA ARG A 23 12.47 9.28 0.64
C ARG A 23 12.03 9.69 -0.76
N LYS A 24 11.53 8.76 -1.58
CA LYS A 24 11.00 9.03 -2.92
C LYS A 24 9.81 9.99 -2.85
N THR A 25 8.82 9.67 -2.03
CA THR A 25 7.63 10.51 -1.82
C THR A 25 8.00 11.89 -1.27
N ALA A 26 8.95 11.96 -0.31
CA ALA A 26 9.48 13.21 0.19
C ALA A 26 10.12 14.07 -0.91
N PHE A 27 10.89 13.45 -1.83
CA PHE A 27 11.51 14.13 -2.97
C PHE A 27 10.46 14.66 -3.95
N GLU A 28 9.42 13.89 -4.27
CA GLU A 28 8.35 14.29 -5.17
C GLU A 28 7.62 15.55 -4.65
N TYR A 29 7.20 15.55 -3.38
CA TYR A 29 6.54 16.70 -2.76
C TYR A 29 7.48 17.89 -2.58
N ALA A 30 8.76 17.65 -2.26
CA ALA A 30 9.77 18.70 -2.21
C ALA A 30 9.98 19.35 -3.59
N SER A 31 10.00 18.56 -4.65
CA SER A 31 10.11 19.05 -6.04
C SER A 31 8.89 19.88 -6.43
N MET A 32 7.68 19.51 -5.98
CA MET A 32 6.48 20.32 -6.17
C MET A 32 6.60 21.68 -5.47
N LEU A 33 7.11 21.72 -4.23
CA LEU A 33 7.33 22.97 -3.48
C LEU A 33 8.38 23.89 -4.10
N MET A 34 9.33 23.33 -4.86
CA MET A 34 10.36 24.13 -5.55
C MET A 34 9.88 24.76 -6.87
N ARG A 35 8.65 24.50 -7.29
CA ARG A 35 8.06 25.20 -8.45
C ARG A 35 7.93 26.69 -8.18
N PRO A 36 8.04 27.55 -9.21
CA PRO A 36 7.98 29.01 -9.05
C PRO A 36 6.75 29.50 -8.28
N GLU A 37 5.62 28.79 -8.42
CA GLU A 37 4.33 29.13 -7.79
C GLU A 37 4.36 29.04 -6.26
N TYR A 38 5.19 28.17 -5.70
CA TYR A 38 5.20 27.86 -4.26
C TYR A 38 6.50 28.19 -3.56
N ARG A 39 7.61 28.25 -4.29
CA ARG A 39 8.98 28.38 -3.76
C ARG A 39 9.15 29.57 -2.81
N ASP A 40 8.56 30.70 -3.14
CA ASP A 40 8.72 31.93 -2.34
C ASP A 40 7.77 31.99 -1.14
N GLN A 41 6.79 31.11 -1.10
CA GLN A 41 5.84 30.98 0.01
C GLN A 41 6.32 29.98 1.07
N VAL A 42 7.38 29.20 0.79
CA VAL A 42 7.95 28.24 1.73
C VAL A 42 8.66 29.00 2.86
N ALA A 43 8.31 28.68 4.12
CA ALA A 43 8.90 29.29 5.29
C ALA A 43 10.44 29.11 5.32
N PRO A 44 11.23 30.14 5.66
CA PRO A 44 12.69 30.11 5.62
C PRO A 44 13.31 28.96 6.41
N ALA A 45 12.67 28.55 7.50
CA ALA A 45 13.11 27.44 8.34
C ALA A 45 13.18 26.08 7.59
N TYR A 46 12.31 25.87 6.60
CA TYR A 46 12.23 24.64 5.83
C TYR A 46 12.87 24.76 4.44
N LYS A 47 12.97 25.98 3.90
CA LYS A 47 13.43 26.25 2.52
C LYS A 47 14.78 25.59 2.24
N LYS A 48 15.78 25.78 3.09
CA LYS A 48 17.14 25.20 2.92
C LYS A 48 17.13 23.67 2.92
N LYS A 49 16.32 23.05 3.78
CA LYS A 49 16.21 21.57 3.85
C LYS A 49 15.55 21.00 2.62
N ILE A 50 14.47 21.63 2.16
CA ILE A 50 13.72 21.23 0.96
C ILE A 50 14.59 21.40 -0.30
N GLU A 51 15.31 22.51 -0.44
CA GLU A 51 16.26 22.73 -1.53
C GLU A 51 17.38 21.68 -1.55
N LEU A 52 17.92 21.31 -0.38
CA LEU A 52 18.96 20.30 -0.28
C LEU A 52 18.44 18.91 -0.71
N LEU A 53 17.21 18.57 -0.32
CA LEU A 53 16.57 17.33 -0.69
C LEU A 53 16.42 17.20 -2.22
N VAL A 54 16.03 18.30 -2.89
CA VAL A 54 15.85 18.31 -4.34
C VAL A 54 17.19 18.33 -5.09
N ARG A 55 18.21 19.01 -4.56
CA ARG A 55 19.53 19.11 -5.22
C ARG A 55 20.36 17.83 -5.10
N LYS A 56 20.21 17.10 -4.01
CA LYS A 56 20.94 15.85 -3.76
C LYS A 56 19.96 14.73 -3.47
N PRO A 57 19.25 14.22 -4.49
CA PRO A 57 18.43 13.05 -4.33
C PRO A 57 19.34 11.87 -3.97
N ASP A 58 18.99 11.19 -2.91
CA ASP A 58 19.66 9.96 -2.50
C ASP A 58 19.25 8.86 -3.50
N ARG A 59 20.12 8.56 -4.45
CA ARG A 59 19.83 7.62 -5.55
C ARG A 59 19.57 6.21 -5.03
N ASP A 60 20.29 5.80 -4.00
CA ASP A 60 20.14 4.47 -3.42
C ASP A 60 18.80 4.35 -2.66
N ALA A 61 18.35 5.45 -2.07
CA ALA A 61 17.06 5.50 -1.38
C ALA A 61 15.84 5.60 -2.31
N MET A 62 16.02 5.97 -3.57
CA MET A 62 14.94 5.95 -4.56
C MET A 62 14.62 4.53 -5.05
N VAL A 63 15.55 3.60 -4.89
CA VAL A 63 15.37 2.17 -5.22
C VAL A 63 14.62 1.45 -4.10
N GLU A 64 14.79 1.87 -2.84
CA GLU A 64 14.14 1.24 -1.67
C GLU A 64 12.62 1.47 -1.58
N ASP A 65 12.10 2.50 -2.27
CA ASP A 65 10.66 2.83 -2.28
C ASP A 65 9.93 2.21 -3.50
N GLU A 66 10.54 1.30 -4.24
CA GLU A 66 9.84 0.55 -5.26
C GLU A 66 8.83 -0.39 -4.60
N GLU A 67 7.55 -0.18 -4.91
CA GLU A 67 6.50 -1.06 -4.42
C GLU A 67 6.79 -2.51 -4.82
N PRO A 68 6.65 -3.47 -3.90
CA PRO A 68 6.84 -4.87 -4.22
C PRO A 68 5.98 -5.28 -5.42
N VAL A 69 6.61 -5.92 -6.38
CA VAL A 69 5.93 -6.46 -7.55
C VAL A 69 5.51 -7.89 -7.27
N VAL A 70 4.22 -8.17 -7.39
CA VAL A 70 3.65 -9.48 -7.14
C VAL A 70 2.84 -9.99 -8.35
N PRO A 71 2.82 -11.32 -8.58
CA PRO A 71 2.08 -11.89 -9.70
C PRO A 71 0.57 -11.80 -9.50
N CYS A 72 -0.16 -11.53 -10.58
CA CYS A 72 -1.61 -11.56 -10.59
C CYS A 72 -2.13 -12.98 -10.33
N VAL A 73 -3.11 -13.12 -9.45
CA VAL A 73 -3.72 -14.42 -9.10
C VAL A 73 -4.48 -15.08 -10.26
N HIS A 74 -4.91 -14.29 -11.25
CA HIS A 74 -5.65 -14.77 -12.42
C HIS A 74 -4.77 -15.15 -13.61
N CYS A 75 -3.79 -14.30 -13.96
CA CYS A 75 -2.99 -14.47 -15.18
C CYS A 75 -1.47 -14.54 -14.94
N GLY A 76 -0.99 -14.37 -13.71
CA GLY A 76 0.43 -14.42 -13.38
C GLY A 76 1.24 -13.17 -13.78
N ALA A 77 0.65 -12.21 -14.48
CA ALA A 77 1.36 -10.99 -14.88
C ALA A 77 1.82 -10.18 -13.65
N PRO A 78 3.07 -9.64 -13.67
CA PRO A 78 3.57 -8.83 -12.57
C PRO A 78 2.81 -7.50 -12.47
N GLY A 79 2.64 -7.00 -11.27
CA GLY A 79 2.01 -5.71 -11.00
C GLY A 79 2.25 -5.26 -9.57
N SER A 80 2.06 -3.96 -9.30
CA SER A 80 2.23 -3.40 -7.97
C SER A 80 1.32 -4.08 -6.95
N GLU A 81 1.82 -4.24 -5.74
CA GLU A 81 1.10 -4.87 -4.64
C GLU A 81 -0.13 -4.06 -4.19
N SER A 82 -0.11 -2.74 -4.36
CA SER A 82 -1.22 -1.82 -4.03
C SER A 82 -2.33 -1.80 -5.09
N GLU A 83 -2.05 -2.23 -6.33
CA GLU A 83 -3.03 -2.19 -7.41
C GLU A 83 -4.00 -3.37 -7.36
N LEU A 84 -5.28 -3.11 -7.22
CA LEU A 84 -6.34 -4.12 -7.15
C LEU A 84 -6.95 -4.47 -8.51
N GLN A 85 -6.47 -3.86 -9.60
CA GLN A 85 -6.85 -4.22 -10.97
C GLN A 85 -5.63 -4.64 -11.76
N CYS A 86 -5.68 -5.79 -12.39
CA CYS A 86 -4.59 -6.26 -13.23
C CYS A 86 -4.57 -5.53 -14.58
N HIS A 87 -3.43 -4.92 -14.93
CA HIS A 87 -3.28 -4.23 -16.22
C HIS A 87 -3.34 -5.17 -17.42
N SER A 88 -2.92 -6.43 -17.26
CA SER A 88 -2.88 -7.42 -18.32
C SER A 88 -4.25 -8.06 -18.59
N CYS A 89 -4.84 -8.73 -17.59
CA CYS A 89 -6.12 -9.42 -17.78
C CYS A 89 -7.36 -8.59 -17.44
N LYS A 90 -7.19 -7.34 -16.93
CA LYS A 90 -8.23 -6.39 -16.52
C LYS A 90 -9.17 -6.88 -15.41
N ASN A 91 -8.93 -8.07 -14.86
CA ASN A 91 -9.70 -8.60 -13.75
C ASN A 91 -9.36 -7.84 -12.45
N GLN A 92 -10.36 -7.70 -11.59
CA GLN A 92 -10.13 -7.28 -10.22
C GLN A 92 -9.40 -8.38 -9.46
N VAL A 93 -8.35 -8.01 -8.73
CA VAL A 93 -7.59 -8.90 -7.85
C VAL A 93 -8.17 -8.77 -6.45
N PRO A 94 -8.53 -9.86 -5.79
CA PRO A 94 -8.97 -9.81 -4.40
C PRO A 94 -7.89 -9.19 -3.50
N PHE A 95 -8.30 -8.54 -2.43
CA PHE A 95 -7.39 -7.93 -1.45
C PHE A 95 -7.41 -8.67 -0.12
N CYS A 96 -6.32 -8.56 0.61
CA CYS A 96 -6.15 -9.14 1.93
C CYS A 96 -6.89 -8.30 2.98
N VAL A 97 -7.71 -8.94 3.82
CA VAL A 97 -8.46 -8.24 4.88
C VAL A 97 -7.55 -7.55 5.92
N ALA A 98 -6.36 -8.08 6.15
CA ALA A 98 -5.43 -7.53 7.14
C ALA A 98 -4.60 -6.35 6.63
N THR A 99 -4.22 -6.35 5.34
CA THR A 99 -3.29 -5.36 4.78
C THR A 99 -3.92 -4.42 3.76
N GLY A 100 -5.07 -4.76 3.18
CA GLY A 100 -5.66 -4.06 2.04
C GLY A 100 -4.93 -4.27 0.70
N LEU A 101 -3.78 -4.95 0.71
CA LEU A 101 -2.97 -5.23 -0.47
C LEU A 101 -3.53 -6.41 -1.26
N ARG A 102 -3.16 -6.51 -2.55
CA ARG A 102 -3.63 -7.60 -3.41
C ARG A 102 -3.22 -8.97 -2.88
N MET A 103 -4.08 -9.96 -3.10
CA MET A 103 -3.80 -11.33 -2.72
C MET A 103 -2.69 -11.96 -3.55
N VAL A 104 -1.90 -12.84 -2.91
CA VAL A 104 -0.84 -13.64 -3.52
C VAL A 104 -1.19 -15.11 -3.38
N ARG A 105 -1.01 -15.91 -4.46
CA ARG A 105 -1.37 -17.33 -4.46
C ARG A 105 -0.67 -18.14 -3.38
N ALA A 106 0.62 -17.88 -3.17
CA ALA A 106 1.43 -18.63 -2.21
C ALA A 106 1.04 -18.42 -0.75
N GLU A 107 0.40 -17.30 -0.42
CA GLU A 107 0.03 -16.90 0.94
C GLU A 107 -1.50 -16.94 1.15
N TRP A 108 -2.22 -17.59 0.24
CA TRP A 108 -3.66 -17.54 0.25
C TRP A 108 -4.26 -18.30 1.44
N SER A 109 -5.02 -17.59 2.22
CA SER A 109 -5.87 -18.10 3.28
C SER A 109 -7.21 -17.36 3.27
N GLN A 110 -8.12 -17.75 4.14
CA GLN A 110 -9.43 -17.10 4.29
C GLN A 110 -9.91 -17.16 5.74
N CYS A 111 -10.67 -16.17 6.14
CA CYS A 111 -11.34 -16.22 7.43
C CYS A 111 -12.27 -17.45 7.49
N PRO A 112 -12.21 -18.30 8.52
CA PRO A 112 -13.04 -19.51 8.60
C PRO A 112 -14.54 -19.19 8.73
N VAL A 113 -14.89 -18.00 9.22
CA VAL A 113 -16.28 -17.58 9.45
C VAL A 113 -16.86 -16.90 8.21
N CYS A 114 -16.29 -15.78 7.77
CA CYS A 114 -16.85 -15.01 6.64
C CYS A 114 -16.26 -15.39 5.29
N ARG A 115 -15.23 -16.21 5.26
CA ARG A 115 -14.50 -16.65 4.04
C ARG A 115 -13.86 -15.52 3.23
N PHE A 116 -13.70 -14.35 3.82
CA PHE A 116 -12.99 -13.27 3.18
C PHE A 116 -11.51 -13.62 3.01
N PRO A 117 -10.88 -13.33 1.84
CA PRO A 117 -9.49 -13.69 1.59
C PRO A 117 -8.53 -12.91 2.47
N CYS A 118 -7.46 -13.57 2.89
CA CYS A 118 -6.38 -12.98 3.66
C CYS A 118 -5.05 -13.65 3.29
N ARG A 119 -3.95 -12.91 3.44
CA ARG A 119 -2.62 -13.50 3.48
C ARG A 119 -2.40 -14.09 4.87
N LEU A 120 -1.93 -15.31 4.94
CA LEU A 120 -1.86 -16.07 6.18
C LEU A 120 -1.05 -15.34 7.26
N GLU A 121 0.20 -14.99 6.99
CA GLU A 121 1.08 -14.37 7.97
C GLU A 121 0.61 -13.00 8.47
N PRO A 122 0.28 -12.01 7.59
CA PRO A 122 -0.26 -10.74 8.04
C PRO A 122 -1.54 -10.87 8.86
N PHE A 123 -2.41 -11.82 8.52
CA PHE A 123 -3.64 -12.02 9.28
C PHE A 123 -3.38 -12.65 10.64
N LEU A 124 -2.44 -13.60 10.75
CA LEU A 124 -2.00 -14.13 12.03
C LEU A 124 -1.49 -13.03 12.96
N ARG A 125 -0.64 -12.13 12.45
CA ARG A 125 -0.14 -10.96 13.22
C ARG A 125 -1.28 -10.03 13.67
N THR A 126 -2.29 -9.84 12.83
CA THR A 126 -3.48 -9.06 13.21
C THR A 126 -4.23 -9.72 14.35
N LEU A 127 -4.40 -11.06 14.30
CA LEU A 127 -5.09 -11.83 15.35
C LEU A 127 -4.31 -11.94 16.66
N GLU A 128 -2.99 -11.74 16.64
CA GLU A 128 -2.19 -11.62 17.88
C GLU A 128 -2.54 -10.34 18.66
N LEU A 129 -2.89 -9.26 17.94
CA LEU A 129 -3.24 -7.96 18.54
C LEU A 129 -4.74 -7.89 18.87
N ASP A 130 -5.58 -8.32 17.95
CA ASP A 130 -7.03 -8.35 18.09
C ASP A 130 -7.53 -9.70 17.58
N LYS A 131 -8.07 -10.53 18.47
CA LYS A 131 -8.53 -11.90 18.17
C LYS A 131 -9.71 -11.97 17.21
N THR A 132 -10.17 -10.84 16.69
CA THR A 132 -11.35 -10.73 15.82
C THR A 132 -10.97 -10.49 14.36
N CYS A 133 -11.76 -11.03 13.44
CA CYS A 133 -11.62 -10.73 12.01
C CYS A 133 -12.09 -9.29 11.73
N PRO A 134 -11.28 -8.44 11.07
CA PRO A 134 -11.66 -7.06 10.75
C PRO A 134 -12.90 -6.95 9.85
N MET A 135 -13.21 -8.00 9.06
CA MET A 135 -14.34 -7.98 8.14
C MET A 135 -15.67 -8.37 8.79
N CYS A 136 -15.68 -9.40 9.62
CA CYS A 136 -16.93 -9.91 10.20
C CYS A 136 -17.02 -9.72 11.73
N SER A 137 -15.98 -9.19 12.36
CA SER A 137 -15.87 -8.95 13.81
C SER A 137 -16.09 -10.20 14.68
N GLN A 138 -15.98 -11.39 14.09
CA GLN A 138 -16.07 -12.65 14.81
C GLN A 138 -14.69 -13.07 15.32
N GLU A 139 -14.67 -13.73 16.48
CA GLU A 139 -13.45 -14.27 17.05
C GLU A 139 -12.91 -15.41 16.17
N VAL A 140 -11.62 -15.37 15.87
CA VAL A 140 -10.92 -16.34 15.02
C VAL A 140 -9.72 -16.88 15.77
N ALA A 141 -9.71 -18.20 15.98
CA ALA A 141 -8.55 -18.87 16.54
C ALA A 141 -7.42 -18.94 15.49
N PRO A 142 -6.18 -18.53 15.81
CA PRO A 142 -5.06 -18.60 14.86
C PRO A 142 -4.84 -19.99 14.26
N GLY A 143 -5.04 -21.05 15.05
CA GLY A 143 -4.92 -22.44 14.61
C GLY A 143 -6.00 -22.92 13.62
N ALA A 144 -7.04 -22.11 13.38
CA ALA A 144 -8.09 -22.43 12.39
C ALA A 144 -7.78 -21.89 10.99
N LEU A 145 -6.63 -21.17 10.84
CA LEU A 145 -6.17 -20.62 9.57
C LEU A 145 -5.22 -21.59 8.88
N GLU A 146 -5.52 -21.93 7.66
CA GLU A 146 -4.71 -22.80 6.81
C GLU A 146 -4.49 -22.15 5.45
N LEU A 147 -3.37 -22.52 4.80
CA LEU A 147 -3.16 -22.18 3.39
C LEU A 147 -4.20 -22.90 2.55
N THR A 148 -4.87 -22.15 1.70
CA THR A 148 -5.96 -22.66 0.86
C THR A 148 -5.60 -22.49 -0.62
N ASP A 149 -5.96 -23.45 -1.45
CA ASP A 149 -5.78 -23.36 -2.89
C ASP A 149 -6.74 -22.30 -3.47
N PRO A 150 -6.20 -21.21 -4.05
CA PRO A 150 -7.02 -20.13 -4.61
C PRO A 150 -7.89 -20.60 -5.78
N ASP A 151 -7.52 -21.64 -6.54
CA ASP A 151 -8.27 -22.09 -7.70
C ASP A 151 -9.65 -22.64 -7.31
N ARG A 152 -9.77 -23.24 -6.14
CA ARG A 152 -11.06 -23.69 -5.59
C ARG A 152 -12.02 -22.55 -5.27
N ILE A 153 -11.49 -21.35 -5.07
CA ILE A 153 -12.26 -20.17 -4.65
C ILE A 153 -12.55 -19.27 -5.86
N LEU A 154 -11.56 -19.04 -6.71
CA LEU A 154 -11.68 -18.16 -7.88
C LEU A 154 -12.67 -18.69 -8.93
N VAL A 155 -12.75 -20.00 -9.11
CA VAL A 155 -13.72 -20.63 -10.03
C VAL A 155 -15.17 -20.36 -9.60
N LYS A 156 -15.46 -20.26 -8.32
CA LYS A 156 -16.82 -19.97 -7.82
C LYS A 156 -17.27 -18.52 -8.07
N GLN A 157 -16.36 -17.58 -8.20
CA GLN A 157 -16.69 -16.16 -8.44
C GLN A 157 -16.98 -15.84 -9.91
N THR A 158 -16.48 -16.66 -10.86
CA THR A 158 -16.75 -16.50 -12.29
C THR A 158 -18.08 -17.12 -12.73
N ALA A 159 -18.67 -18.01 -11.93
CA ALA A 159 -19.94 -18.68 -12.23
C ALA A 159 -21.20 -17.89 -11.84
N THR A 160 -21.04 -16.68 -11.24
CA THR A 160 -22.16 -15.86 -10.74
C THR A 160 -22.29 -14.51 -11.48
N ARG A 161 -21.84 -14.45 -12.74
CA ARG A 161 -22.09 -13.31 -13.65
C ARG A 161 -22.92 -13.71 -14.83
#